data_196e91502a2758099fe219486196f21f
#
_entry.id   196e91502a2758099fe219486196f21f
#
_cell.length_a   1.000
_cell.length_b   1.000
_cell.length_c   1.000
_cell.angle_alpha   90.00
_cell.angle_beta   90.00
_cell.angle_gamma   90.00
#
_symmetry.space_group_name_H-M   'P 1'
#
loop_
_entity.id
_entity.type
_entity.pdbx_description
1 polymer ?
#
loop_
_entity_poly.entity_id
_entity_poly.type
_entity_poly.pdbx_seq_one_letter_code
_entity_poly.pdbx_strand_id
1 'polypeptide(L)'
;MSGTYVNKLKRRALNMLRTAENTDDYDLAMFLIDQAIQLYVKAIYFELLGSRIRGHGIRELIGMLAKGLESQGFNELAHELRSFV
;
A
#
# COMPACT_ATOMS: atom_id res chain seq x y z
N MET A 1 -6.30 -14.98 10.63
CA MET A 1 -5.37 -15.54 9.65
C MET A 1 -4.81 -14.45 8.77
N SER A 2 -3.53 -14.58 8.44
CA SER A 2 -2.84 -13.56 7.63
C SER A 2 -3.48 -13.35 6.25
N GLY A 3 -3.89 -14.44 5.59
CA GLY A 3 -4.54 -14.36 4.29
C GLY A 3 -5.85 -13.58 4.32
N THR A 4 -6.63 -13.74 5.39
CA THR A 4 -7.89 -13.02 5.56
C THR A 4 -7.65 -11.53 5.71
N TYR A 5 -6.67 -11.15 6.50
CA TYR A 5 -6.30 -9.74 6.71
C TYR A 5 -5.84 -9.10 5.39
N VAL A 6 -4.91 -9.76 4.69
CA VAL A 6 -4.37 -9.26 3.42
C VAL A 6 -5.50 -9.10 2.39
N ASN A 7 -6.34 -10.12 2.24
CA ASN A 7 -7.45 -10.08 1.28
C ASN A 7 -8.46 -8.98 1.60
N LYS A 8 -8.71 -8.75 2.88
CA LYS A 8 -9.61 -7.69 3.31
C LYS A 8 -9.08 -6.32 2.92
N LEU A 9 -7.79 -6.07 3.15
CA LEU A 9 -7.16 -4.80 2.78
C LEU A 9 -7.16 -4.59 1.28
N LYS A 10 -6.80 -5.61 0.50
CA LYS A 10 -6.78 -5.52 -0.96
C LYS A 10 -8.16 -5.25 -1.53
N ARG A 11 -9.18 -5.95 -1.03
CA ARG A 11 -10.56 -5.76 -1.48
C ARG A 11 -11.04 -4.35 -1.17
N ARG A 12 -10.75 -3.86 0.05
CA ARG A 12 -11.13 -2.49 0.44
C ARG A 12 -10.46 -1.47 -0.46
N ALA A 13 -9.18 -1.68 -0.78
CA ALA A 13 -8.44 -0.79 -1.68
C ALA A 13 -9.09 -0.75 -3.07
N LEU A 14 -9.43 -1.91 -3.62
CA LEU A 14 -10.10 -1.97 -4.93
C LEU A 14 -11.47 -1.30 -4.93
N ASN A 15 -12.22 -1.45 -3.84
CA ASN A 15 -13.53 -0.79 -3.72
C ASN A 15 -13.37 0.74 -3.67
N MET A 16 -12.35 1.23 -3.00
CA MET A 16 -12.06 2.66 -2.97
C MET A 16 -11.70 3.20 -4.36
N LEU A 17 -10.91 2.43 -5.13
CA LEU A 17 -10.57 2.83 -6.50
C LEU A 17 -11.80 2.87 -7.39
N ARG A 18 -12.71 1.91 -7.27
CA ARG A 18 -13.96 1.90 -8.03
C ARG A 18 -14.82 3.10 -7.68
N THR A 19 -14.91 3.44 -6.40
CA THR A 19 -15.65 4.62 -5.97
C THR A 19 -15.02 5.89 -6.54
N ALA A 20 -13.69 5.95 -6.54
CA ALA A 20 -12.96 7.09 -7.10
C ALA A 20 -13.27 7.27 -8.60
N GLU A 21 -13.34 6.17 -9.35
CA GLU A 21 -13.67 6.21 -10.78
C GLU A 21 -15.08 6.72 -11.06
N ASN A 22 -16.01 6.50 -10.13
CA ASN A 22 -17.41 6.79 -10.32
C ASN A 22 -17.89 8.08 -9.65
N THR A 23 -17.01 8.82 -8.99
CA THR A 23 -17.38 10.08 -8.37
C THR A 23 -17.01 11.26 -9.26
N ASP A 24 -17.88 12.28 -9.26
CA ASP A 24 -17.61 13.53 -9.96
C ASP A 24 -16.83 14.52 -9.09
N ASP A 25 -16.68 14.20 -7.81
CA ASP A 25 -15.94 15.02 -6.86
C ASP A 25 -14.46 14.71 -6.96
N TYR A 26 -13.70 15.61 -7.59
CA TYR A 26 -12.28 15.41 -7.81
C TYR A 26 -11.49 15.25 -6.51
N ASP A 27 -11.78 16.07 -5.51
CA ASP A 27 -11.07 15.99 -4.23
C ASP A 27 -11.34 14.67 -3.51
N LEU A 28 -12.58 14.19 -3.57
CA LEU A 28 -12.93 12.90 -3.00
C LEU A 28 -12.22 11.77 -3.74
N ALA A 29 -12.17 11.84 -5.07
CA ALA A 29 -11.47 10.83 -5.88
C ALA A 29 -10.01 10.75 -5.47
N MET A 30 -9.33 11.88 -5.33
CA MET A 30 -7.91 11.91 -4.95
C MET A 30 -7.70 11.35 -3.54
N PHE A 31 -8.58 11.67 -2.61
CA PHE A 31 -8.52 11.12 -1.26
C PHE A 31 -8.65 9.59 -1.28
N LEU A 32 -9.63 9.10 -2.04
CA LEU A 32 -9.88 7.65 -2.13
C LEU A 32 -8.71 6.91 -2.77
N ILE A 33 -8.10 7.50 -3.79
CA ILE A 33 -6.92 6.91 -4.44
C ILE A 33 -5.76 6.83 -3.44
N ASP A 34 -5.52 7.91 -2.71
CA ASP A 34 -4.48 7.93 -1.69
C ASP A 34 -4.70 6.84 -0.64
N GLN A 35 -5.92 6.72 -0.13
CA GLN A 35 -6.27 5.69 0.86
C GLN A 35 -6.13 4.28 0.30
N ALA A 36 -6.53 4.08 -0.96
CA ALA A 36 -6.43 2.78 -1.61
C ALA A 36 -4.96 2.34 -1.73
N ILE A 37 -4.09 3.25 -2.13
CA ILE A 37 -2.66 2.94 -2.23
C ILE A 37 -2.09 2.59 -0.86
N GLN A 38 -2.43 3.35 0.17
CA GLN A 38 -1.98 3.06 1.53
C GLN A 38 -2.40 1.66 1.98
N LEU A 39 -3.66 1.31 1.77
CA LEU A 39 -4.16 -0.01 2.17
C LEU A 39 -3.48 -1.13 1.41
N TYR A 40 -3.28 -0.94 0.11
CA TYR A 40 -2.66 -1.97 -0.72
C TYR A 40 -1.19 -2.19 -0.34
N VAL A 41 -0.45 -1.11 -0.11
CA VAL A 41 0.95 -1.20 0.34
C VAL A 41 1.05 -1.88 1.71
N LYS A 42 0.13 -1.55 2.63
CA LYS A 42 0.07 -2.22 3.93
C LYS A 42 -0.17 -3.71 3.80
N ALA A 43 -1.05 -4.10 2.87
CA ALA A 43 -1.33 -5.52 2.60
C ALA A 43 -0.07 -6.23 2.11
N ILE A 44 0.63 -5.63 1.15
CA ILE A 44 1.86 -6.20 0.60
C ILE A 44 2.94 -6.29 1.69
N TYR A 45 3.09 -5.25 2.48
CA TYR A 45 4.05 -5.23 3.57
C TYR A 45 3.81 -6.39 4.53
N PHE A 46 2.55 -6.58 4.95
CA PHE A 46 2.19 -7.67 5.85
C PHE A 46 2.45 -9.03 5.20
N GLU A 47 2.10 -9.16 3.93
CA GLU A 47 2.26 -10.42 3.19
C GLU A 47 3.73 -10.84 3.09
N LEU A 48 4.61 -9.88 2.84
CA LEU A 48 6.04 -10.15 2.65
C LEU A 48 6.84 -10.17 3.96
N LEU A 49 6.46 -9.33 4.92
CA LEU A 49 7.29 -9.09 6.10
C LEU A 49 6.62 -9.49 7.42
N GLY A 50 5.34 -9.85 7.38
CA GLY A 50 4.62 -10.38 8.54
C GLY A 50 4.25 -9.36 9.61
N SER A 51 4.44 -8.07 9.36
CA SER A 51 4.13 -7.01 10.34
C SER A 51 3.07 -6.07 9.81
N ARG A 52 2.21 -5.60 10.71
CA ARG A 52 1.18 -4.61 10.40
C ARG A 52 1.74 -3.20 10.59
N ILE A 53 1.32 -2.30 9.71
CA ILE A 53 1.69 -0.88 9.79
C ILE A 53 0.42 -0.06 9.96
N ARG A 54 0.49 0.98 10.77
CA ARG A 54 -0.63 1.91 10.99
C ARG A 54 -0.15 3.34 10.81
N GLY A 55 -1.05 4.18 10.28
CA GLY A 55 -0.91 5.63 10.38
C GLY A 55 0.21 6.29 9.60
N HIS A 56 0.68 5.68 8.54
CA HIS A 56 1.77 6.25 7.74
C HIS A 56 1.28 6.71 6.37
N GLY A 57 1.87 7.79 5.87
CA GLY A 57 1.62 8.26 4.51
C GLY A 57 2.28 7.35 3.48
N ILE A 58 1.92 7.54 2.21
CA ILE A 58 2.40 6.67 1.12
C ILE A 58 3.92 6.64 1.06
N ARG A 59 4.57 7.81 1.13
CA ARG A 59 6.02 7.89 1.04
C ARG A 59 6.71 7.08 2.13
N GLU A 60 6.22 7.20 3.36
CA GLU A 60 6.77 6.46 4.48
C GLU A 60 6.54 4.96 4.34
N LEU A 61 5.34 4.57 3.89
CA LEU A 61 5.01 3.15 3.67
C LEU A 61 5.91 2.52 2.62
N ILE A 62 6.14 3.22 1.52
CA ILE A 62 7.02 2.73 0.46
C ILE A 62 8.46 2.62 0.98
N GLY A 63 8.91 3.60 1.76
CA GLY A 63 10.23 3.54 2.38
C GLY A 63 10.39 2.36 3.32
N MET A 64 9.38 2.08 4.14
CA MET A 64 9.38 0.94 5.05
C MET A 64 9.40 -0.39 4.30
N LEU A 65 8.60 -0.48 3.23
CA LEU A 65 8.57 -1.68 2.40
C LEU A 65 9.93 -1.91 1.73
N ALA A 66 10.53 -0.85 1.18
CA ALA A 66 11.84 -0.95 0.55
C ALA A 66 12.90 -1.42 1.54
N LYS A 67 12.88 -0.87 2.77
CA LYS A 67 13.82 -1.27 3.81
C LYS A 67 13.65 -2.75 4.17
N GLY A 68 12.41 -3.21 4.28
CA GLY A 68 12.12 -4.60 4.56
C GLY A 68 12.59 -5.54 3.44
N LEU A 69 12.38 -5.15 2.20
CA LEU A 69 12.85 -5.92 1.05
C LEU A 69 14.38 -6.00 1.04
N GLU A 70 15.04 -4.90 1.34
CA GLU A 70 16.48 -4.83 1.42
C GLU A 70 17.04 -5.81 2.47
N SER A 71 16.39 -5.86 3.63
CA SER A 71 16.79 -6.76 4.72
C SER A 71 16.62 -8.23 4.34
N GLN A 72 15.78 -8.52 3.34
CA GLN A 72 15.57 -9.88 2.83
C GLN A 72 16.38 -10.18 1.57
N GLY A 73 17.28 -9.27 1.18
CA GLY A 73 18.17 -9.47 0.04
C GLY A 73 17.63 -8.98 -1.29
N PHE A 74 16.46 -8.34 -1.33
CA PHE A 74 15.87 -7.84 -2.57
C PHE A 74 16.31 -6.40 -2.85
N ASN A 75 17.64 -6.22 -2.99
CA ASN A 75 18.23 -4.87 -3.09
C ASN A 75 17.80 -4.10 -4.34
N GLU A 76 17.75 -4.76 -5.49
CA GLU A 76 17.35 -4.11 -6.73
C GLU A 76 15.89 -3.65 -6.68
N LEU A 77 15.02 -4.51 -6.17
CA LEU A 77 13.61 -4.18 -6.03
C LEU A 77 13.41 -3.04 -5.06
N ALA A 78 14.13 -3.04 -3.94
CA ALA A 78 14.09 -1.95 -2.98
C ALA A 78 14.53 -0.63 -3.61
N HIS A 79 15.60 -0.67 -4.41
CA HIS A 79 16.10 0.50 -5.11
C HIS A 79 15.06 1.06 -6.09
N GLU A 80 14.46 0.20 -6.89
CA GLU A 80 13.40 0.60 -7.81
C GLU A 80 12.22 1.22 -7.08
N LEU A 81 11.81 0.60 -5.98
CA LEU A 81 10.69 1.08 -5.19
C LEU A 81 10.96 2.48 -4.64
N ARG A 82 12.18 2.73 -4.16
CA ARG A 82 12.57 4.05 -3.66
C ARG A 82 12.58 5.12 -4.76
N SER A 83 12.77 4.74 -6.00
CA SER A 83 12.79 5.69 -7.11
C SER A 83 11.42 6.32 -7.38
N PHE A 84 10.34 5.78 -6.81
CA PHE A 84 9.01 6.33 -6.95
C PHE A 84 8.67 7.41 -5.92
N VAL A 85 9.54 7.69 -4.98
CA VAL A 85 9.27 8.67 -3.92
C VAL A 85 10.26 9.81 -3.87
#